data_b043f8f83494a8e8e5c5c45ca0b50963
#
_entry.id   b043f8f83494a8e8e5c5c45ca0b50963
#
_cell.length_a   1.000
_cell.length_b   1.000
_cell.length_c   1.000
_cell.angle_alpha   90.00
_cell.angle_beta   90.00
_cell.angle_gamma   90.00
#
_symmetry.space_group_name_H-M   'P 1'
#
loop_
_entity.id
_entity.type
_entity.pdbx_description
1 polymer ?
#
loop_
_entity_poly.entity_id
_entity_poly.type
_entity_poly.pdbx_seq_one_letter_code
_entity_poly.pdbx_strand_id
1 'polypeptide(L)'
;DTATSGRVVVDGRDITRASENDLVEYRRADVGFVFQFYNLVPNLTALENVELAAQICPDSLDARETLEKVGLANRLSNFPAQLSGGEQQRVSIARAVAKNPKLLLCDEPTGALDYVTGKQILQLLQDTCRKDGITVVLITHNAALAPMADRLIRFKSGKVIEMSVNPSPTPISQIEW
;
A
#
# COMPACT_ATOMS: atom_id res chain seq x y z
N ASP A 1 2.77 14.49 -13.81
CA ASP A 1 4.12 14.74 -14.37
C ASP A 1 4.43 13.69 -15.44
N THR A 2 5.13 14.08 -16.47
CA THR A 2 5.63 13.17 -17.52
C THR A 2 7.13 12.97 -17.37
N ALA A 3 7.61 11.76 -17.69
CA ALA A 3 9.05 11.51 -17.66
C ALA A 3 9.76 12.32 -18.75
N THR A 4 10.82 13.08 -18.38
CA THR A 4 11.65 13.84 -19.33
C THR A 4 12.42 12.87 -20.24
N SER A 5 12.88 11.76 -19.70
CA SER A 5 13.61 10.70 -20.41
C SER A 5 13.51 9.39 -19.62
N GLY A 6 13.92 8.29 -20.26
CA GLY A 6 13.88 6.97 -19.64
C GLY A 6 12.59 6.21 -19.96
N ARG A 7 12.39 5.11 -19.25
CA ARG A 7 11.27 4.19 -19.47
C ARG A 7 10.69 3.74 -18.14
N VAL A 8 9.35 3.70 -18.06
CA VAL A 8 8.61 3.20 -16.91
C VAL A 8 7.76 2.00 -17.37
N VAL A 9 8.07 0.83 -16.84
CA VAL A 9 7.37 -0.42 -17.15
C VAL A 9 6.87 -1.04 -15.85
N VAL A 10 5.57 -1.35 -15.78
CA VAL A 10 4.95 -2.01 -14.64
C VAL A 10 4.19 -3.22 -15.15
N ASP A 11 4.48 -4.40 -14.59
CA ASP A 11 3.91 -5.69 -14.99
C ASP A 11 3.91 -5.90 -16.52
N GLY A 12 5.05 -5.60 -17.17
CA GLY A 12 5.23 -5.71 -18.62
C GLY A 12 4.58 -4.59 -19.44
N ARG A 13 3.75 -3.73 -18.86
CA ARG A 13 3.10 -2.61 -19.53
C ARG A 13 3.98 -1.36 -19.48
N ASP A 14 4.33 -0.82 -20.65
CA ASP A 14 5.05 0.45 -20.75
C ASP A 14 4.07 1.62 -20.60
N ILE A 15 4.24 2.39 -19.54
CA ILE A 15 3.42 3.56 -19.23
C ILE A 15 4.14 4.89 -19.48
N THR A 16 5.34 4.86 -20.05
CA THR A 16 6.20 6.05 -20.23
C THR A 16 5.53 7.18 -20.98
N ARG A 17 4.77 6.83 -22.02
CA ARG A 17 4.05 7.78 -22.90
C ARG A 17 2.55 7.47 -22.96
N ALA A 18 2.01 6.86 -21.92
CA ALA A 18 0.59 6.56 -21.84
C ALA A 18 -0.24 7.85 -21.87
N SER A 19 -1.39 7.82 -22.52
CA SER A 19 -2.33 8.93 -22.52
C SER A 19 -2.91 9.14 -21.11
N GLU A 20 -3.55 10.30 -20.87
CA GLU A 20 -4.21 10.54 -19.58
C GLU A 20 -5.27 9.48 -19.28
N ASN A 21 -6.04 9.07 -20.29
CA ASN A 21 -7.05 8.02 -20.13
C ASN A 21 -6.41 6.67 -19.78
N ASP A 22 -5.31 6.30 -20.44
CA ASP A 22 -4.57 5.06 -20.11
C ASP A 22 -4.00 5.10 -18.69
N LEU A 23 -3.54 6.26 -18.22
CA LEU A 23 -3.05 6.44 -16.85
C LEU A 23 -4.19 6.40 -15.83
N VAL A 24 -5.39 6.87 -16.18
CA VAL A 24 -6.58 6.72 -15.33
C VAL A 24 -6.93 5.25 -15.17
N GLU A 25 -7.00 4.50 -16.28
CA GLU A 25 -7.27 3.06 -16.26
C GLU A 25 -6.18 2.29 -15.48
N TYR A 26 -4.91 2.61 -15.72
CA TYR A 26 -3.79 2.02 -14.99
C TYR A 26 -3.90 2.25 -13.47
N ARG A 27 -4.16 3.50 -13.04
CA ARG A 27 -4.34 3.79 -11.61
C ARG A 27 -5.59 3.12 -11.03
N ARG A 28 -6.64 3.00 -11.84
CA ARG A 28 -7.88 2.34 -11.44
C ARG A 28 -7.68 0.86 -11.20
N ALA A 29 -7.06 0.15 -12.14
CA ALA A 29 -6.97 -1.32 -12.12
C ALA A 29 -5.71 -1.83 -11.40
N ASP A 30 -4.54 -1.26 -11.72
CA ASP A 30 -3.25 -1.88 -11.39
C ASP A 30 -2.58 -1.31 -10.14
N VAL A 31 -3.01 -0.14 -9.63
CA VAL A 31 -2.32 0.55 -8.53
C VAL A 31 -3.22 0.75 -7.32
N GLY A 32 -2.78 0.26 -6.16
CA GLY A 32 -3.32 0.62 -4.86
C GLY A 32 -2.47 1.69 -4.19
N PHE A 33 -3.11 2.60 -3.44
CA PHE A 33 -2.42 3.64 -2.66
C PHE A 33 -2.76 3.53 -1.18
N VAL A 34 -1.72 3.58 -0.35
CA VAL A 34 -1.81 3.67 1.12
C VAL A 34 -1.07 4.92 1.56
N PHE A 35 -1.75 5.79 2.28
CA PHE A 35 -1.22 7.09 2.73
C PHE A 35 -1.02 7.13 4.24
N GLN A 36 -0.17 8.03 4.70
CA GLN A 36 0.08 8.28 6.13
C GLN A 36 -1.19 8.67 6.90
N PHE A 37 -2.08 9.47 6.30
CA PHE A 37 -3.30 9.98 6.93
C PHE A 37 -4.57 9.24 6.47
N TYR A 38 -4.47 7.97 6.15
CA TYR A 38 -5.54 7.01 5.83
C TYR A 38 -6.46 7.40 4.66
N ASN A 39 -6.82 8.67 4.50
CA ASN A 39 -7.70 9.23 3.46
C ASN A 39 -9.03 8.47 3.30
N LEU A 40 -9.62 8.07 4.43
CA LEU A 40 -10.94 7.44 4.45
C LEU A 40 -12.04 8.48 4.26
N VAL A 41 -13.14 8.07 3.61
CA VAL A 41 -14.34 8.88 3.52
C VAL A 41 -15.06 8.84 4.87
N PRO A 42 -15.17 9.97 5.59
CA PRO A 42 -15.60 9.98 6.99
C PRO A 42 -17.07 9.56 7.20
N ASN A 43 -17.92 9.73 6.19
CA ASN A 43 -19.35 9.42 6.22
C ASN A 43 -19.67 8.00 5.73
N LEU A 44 -18.66 7.21 5.41
CA LEU A 44 -18.79 5.81 5.03
C LEU A 44 -18.20 4.92 6.13
N THR A 45 -18.83 3.78 6.36
CA THR A 45 -18.32 2.74 7.24
C THR A 45 -17.01 2.13 6.70
N ALA A 46 -16.34 1.30 7.50
CA ALA A 46 -15.15 0.57 7.05
C ALA A 46 -15.46 -0.26 5.79
N LEU A 47 -16.59 -0.99 5.80
CA LEU A 47 -17.00 -1.79 4.64
C LEU A 47 -17.26 -0.92 3.41
N GLU A 48 -18.06 0.12 3.54
CA GLU A 48 -18.38 1.03 2.41
C GLU A 48 -17.16 1.76 1.85
N ASN A 49 -16.17 2.09 2.69
CA ASN A 49 -14.90 2.65 2.22
C ASN A 49 -14.13 1.67 1.31
N VAL A 50 -14.18 0.38 1.59
CA VAL A 50 -13.54 -0.66 0.77
C VAL A 50 -14.37 -0.97 -0.47
N GLU A 51 -15.69 -1.12 -0.32
CA GLU A 51 -16.62 -1.38 -1.43
C GLU A 51 -16.54 -0.28 -2.51
N LEU A 52 -16.47 0.99 -2.10
CA LEU A 52 -16.35 2.13 -3.02
C LEU A 52 -15.14 1.98 -3.96
N ALA A 53 -14.01 1.49 -3.45
CA ALA A 53 -12.83 1.27 -4.26
C ALA A 53 -12.92 -0.01 -5.12
N ALA A 54 -13.55 -1.06 -4.58
CA ALA A 54 -13.76 -2.31 -5.30
C ALA A 54 -14.70 -2.15 -6.50
N GLN A 55 -15.78 -1.38 -6.35
CA GLN A 55 -16.80 -1.16 -7.38
C GLN A 55 -16.25 -0.62 -8.72
N ILE A 56 -15.15 0.12 -8.69
CA ILE A 56 -14.55 0.68 -9.90
C ILE A 56 -13.59 -0.29 -10.61
N CYS A 57 -13.32 -1.46 -10.05
CA CYS A 57 -12.37 -2.44 -10.57
C CYS A 57 -13.09 -3.72 -10.99
N PRO A 58 -12.92 -4.20 -12.24
CA PRO A 58 -13.63 -5.39 -12.73
C PRO A 58 -13.24 -6.68 -12.02
N ASP A 59 -11.97 -6.80 -11.61
CA ASP A 59 -11.40 -8.00 -10.97
C ASP A 59 -11.19 -7.80 -9.46
N SER A 60 -12.02 -6.97 -8.83
CA SER A 60 -11.91 -6.66 -7.40
C SER A 60 -12.16 -7.89 -6.52
N LEU A 61 -11.50 -7.89 -5.35
CA LEU A 61 -11.74 -8.86 -4.28
C LEU A 61 -12.98 -8.46 -3.49
N ASP A 62 -13.58 -9.43 -2.79
CA ASP A 62 -14.67 -9.16 -1.87
C ASP A 62 -14.19 -8.24 -0.72
N ALA A 63 -14.93 -7.15 -0.51
CA ALA A 63 -14.58 -6.11 0.46
C ALA A 63 -14.62 -6.63 1.91
N ARG A 64 -15.61 -7.47 2.23
CA ARG A 64 -15.76 -8.08 3.57
C ARG A 64 -14.60 -9.03 3.84
N GLU A 65 -14.33 -9.95 2.93
CA GLU A 65 -13.22 -10.91 3.07
C GLU A 65 -11.87 -10.18 3.19
N THR A 66 -11.70 -9.09 2.44
CA THR A 66 -10.48 -8.28 2.52
C THR A 66 -10.33 -7.60 3.87
N LEU A 67 -11.42 -7.06 4.46
CA LEU A 67 -11.41 -6.50 5.81
C LEU A 67 -11.17 -7.57 6.89
N GLU A 68 -11.70 -8.77 6.72
CA GLU A 68 -11.45 -9.90 7.63
C GLU A 68 -9.96 -10.30 7.60
N LYS A 69 -9.34 -10.36 6.42
CA LYS A 69 -7.90 -10.66 6.25
C LYS A 69 -7.00 -9.65 6.98
N VAL A 70 -7.41 -8.39 7.05
CA VAL A 70 -6.65 -7.36 7.80
C VAL A 70 -7.06 -7.28 9.28
N GLY A 71 -7.87 -8.23 9.78
CA GLY A 71 -8.24 -8.34 11.19
C GLY A 71 -9.35 -7.38 11.64
N LEU A 72 -10.25 -6.98 10.72
CA LEU A 72 -11.35 -6.04 10.98
C LEU A 72 -12.75 -6.65 10.84
N ALA A 73 -12.89 -7.98 10.98
CA ALA A 73 -14.18 -8.67 10.91
C ALA A 73 -15.27 -8.04 11.79
N ASN A 74 -14.91 -7.55 12.99
CA ASN A 74 -15.82 -6.97 13.97
C ASN A 74 -15.95 -5.43 13.87
N ARG A 75 -15.44 -4.82 12.79
CA ARG A 75 -15.41 -3.37 12.57
C ARG A 75 -16.07 -2.89 11.28
N LEU A 76 -16.71 -3.79 10.56
CA LEU A 76 -17.27 -3.53 9.22
C LEU A 76 -18.22 -2.33 9.17
N SER A 77 -19.08 -2.19 10.19
CA SER A 77 -20.08 -1.12 10.30
C SER A 77 -19.60 0.13 11.06
N ASN A 78 -18.33 0.15 11.51
CA ASN A 78 -17.78 1.31 12.19
C ASN A 78 -17.41 2.42 11.20
N PHE A 79 -17.70 3.67 11.55
CA PHE A 79 -17.22 4.84 10.83
C PHE A 79 -15.76 5.16 11.22
N PRO A 80 -15.00 5.86 10.37
CA PRO A 80 -13.60 6.22 10.67
C PRO A 80 -13.39 6.85 12.05
N ALA A 81 -14.30 7.73 12.49
CA ALA A 81 -14.24 8.36 13.80
C ALA A 81 -14.36 7.38 15.00
N GLN A 82 -14.83 6.17 14.76
CA GLN A 82 -14.99 5.10 15.77
C GLN A 82 -13.84 4.10 15.77
N LEU A 83 -12.85 4.30 14.88
CA LEU A 83 -11.70 3.43 14.68
C LEU A 83 -10.44 4.08 15.25
N SER A 84 -9.57 3.27 15.86
CA SER A 84 -8.20 3.69 16.20
C SER A 84 -7.39 4.00 14.93
N GLY A 85 -6.29 4.75 15.05
CA GLY A 85 -5.40 5.04 13.93
C GLY A 85 -4.92 3.79 13.19
N GLY A 86 -4.54 2.74 13.93
CA GLY A 86 -4.14 1.47 13.34
C GLY A 86 -5.29 0.72 12.65
N GLU A 87 -6.52 0.81 13.17
CA GLU A 87 -7.70 0.26 12.49
C GLU A 87 -8.01 1.04 11.20
N GLN A 88 -7.94 2.38 11.24
CA GLN A 88 -8.11 3.22 10.05
C GLN A 88 -7.06 2.90 8.97
N GLN A 89 -5.80 2.69 9.38
CA GLN A 89 -4.75 2.28 8.44
C GLN A 89 -5.01 0.91 7.83
N ARG A 90 -5.51 -0.06 8.62
CA ARG A 90 -5.92 -1.36 8.08
C ARG A 90 -7.08 -1.24 7.11
N VAL A 91 -8.07 -0.38 7.34
CA VAL A 91 -9.13 -0.08 6.36
C VAL A 91 -8.54 0.52 5.08
N SER A 92 -7.59 1.47 5.19
CA SER A 92 -6.90 2.07 4.04
C SER A 92 -6.15 1.02 3.21
N ILE A 93 -5.46 0.07 3.86
CA ILE A 93 -4.79 -1.06 3.19
C ILE A 93 -5.82 -1.98 2.54
N ALA A 94 -6.87 -2.38 3.26
CA ALA A 94 -7.93 -3.22 2.71
C ALA A 94 -8.56 -2.58 1.47
N ARG A 95 -8.85 -1.28 1.51
CA ARG A 95 -9.36 -0.49 0.37
C ARG A 95 -8.42 -0.56 -0.85
N ALA A 96 -7.12 -0.46 -0.61
CA ALA A 96 -6.13 -0.52 -1.68
C ALA A 96 -6.00 -1.94 -2.25
N VAL A 97 -6.00 -2.97 -1.39
CA VAL A 97 -5.85 -4.38 -1.75
C VAL A 97 -7.11 -4.95 -2.40
N ALA A 98 -8.31 -4.51 -1.98
CA ALA A 98 -9.58 -4.96 -2.56
C ALA A 98 -9.70 -4.67 -4.07
N LYS A 99 -8.96 -3.71 -4.59
CA LYS A 99 -8.82 -3.46 -6.02
C LYS A 99 -8.11 -4.59 -6.77
N ASN A 100 -7.47 -5.54 -6.06
CA ASN A 100 -6.60 -6.57 -6.61
C ASN A 100 -5.44 -6.01 -7.45
N PRO A 101 -4.67 -5.04 -6.92
CA PRO A 101 -3.67 -4.30 -7.69
C PRO A 101 -2.41 -5.14 -7.97
N LYS A 102 -1.66 -4.79 -9.01
CA LYS A 102 -0.31 -5.33 -9.28
C LYS A 102 0.77 -4.61 -8.45
N LEU A 103 0.51 -3.36 -8.11
CA LEU A 103 1.43 -2.47 -7.40
C LEU A 103 0.73 -1.77 -6.25
N LEU A 104 1.26 -1.88 -5.05
CA LEU A 104 0.82 -1.16 -3.86
C LEU A 104 1.86 -0.10 -3.50
N LEU A 105 1.47 1.17 -3.60
CA LEU A 105 2.32 2.32 -3.24
C LEU A 105 1.96 2.78 -1.83
N CYS A 106 2.90 2.70 -0.90
CA CYS A 106 2.73 3.05 0.50
C CYS A 106 3.61 4.26 0.84
N ASP A 107 2.99 5.38 1.16
CA ASP A 107 3.66 6.61 1.56
C ASP A 107 3.58 6.78 3.07
N GLU A 108 4.70 6.60 3.77
CA GLU A 108 4.83 6.66 5.24
C GLU A 108 3.70 5.93 6.00
N PRO A 109 3.39 4.66 5.70
CA PRO A 109 2.18 3.99 6.21
C PRO A 109 2.16 3.78 7.71
N THR A 110 3.27 4.05 8.40
CA THR A 110 3.40 3.96 9.87
C THR A 110 3.67 5.29 10.54
N GLY A 111 3.80 6.38 9.78
CA GLY A 111 4.24 7.68 10.30
C GLY A 111 3.30 8.34 11.32
N ALA A 112 2.03 7.93 11.39
CA ALA A 112 1.04 8.42 12.35
C ALA A 112 0.70 7.39 13.45
N LEU A 113 1.47 6.29 13.58
CA LEU A 113 1.18 5.17 14.46
C LEU A 113 2.25 5.01 15.55
N ASP A 114 1.84 4.44 16.68
CA ASP A 114 2.78 3.96 17.69
C ASP A 114 3.59 2.76 17.18
N TYR A 115 4.70 2.46 17.86
CA TYR A 115 5.64 1.40 17.47
C TYR A 115 4.97 0.02 17.28
N VAL A 116 4.12 -0.40 18.23
CA VAL A 116 3.51 -1.73 18.22
C VAL A 116 2.54 -1.84 17.03
N THR A 117 1.70 -0.84 16.86
CA THR A 117 0.73 -0.76 15.75
C THR A 117 1.47 -0.64 14.41
N GLY A 118 2.51 0.17 14.34
CA GLY A 118 3.35 0.31 13.14
C GLY A 118 3.96 -1.03 12.72
N LYS A 119 4.46 -1.81 13.68
CA LYS A 119 5.00 -3.16 13.42
C LYS A 119 3.96 -4.11 12.84
N GLN A 120 2.72 -4.06 13.33
CA GLN A 120 1.61 -4.85 12.79
C GLN A 120 1.24 -4.45 11.35
N ILE A 121 1.27 -3.15 11.04
CA ILE A 121 1.01 -2.66 9.68
C ILE A 121 2.12 -3.10 8.71
N LEU A 122 3.39 -3.02 9.11
CA LEU A 122 4.50 -3.49 8.28
C LEU A 122 4.46 -5.01 8.06
N GLN A 123 4.06 -5.79 9.07
CA GLN A 123 3.85 -7.22 8.92
C GLN A 123 2.73 -7.51 7.90
N LEU A 124 1.63 -6.78 7.98
CA LEU A 124 0.53 -6.90 7.01
C LEU A 124 1.00 -6.60 5.59
N LEU A 125 1.77 -5.54 5.37
CA LEU A 125 2.31 -5.20 4.05
C LEU A 125 3.32 -6.25 3.55
N GLN A 126 4.17 -6.79 4.43
CA GLN A 126 5.09 -7.87 4.08
C GLN A 126 4.32 -9.15 3.70
N ASP A 127 3.26 -9.49 4.45
CA ASP A 127 2.41 -10.63 4.15
C ASP A 127 1.66 -10.45 2.81
N THR A 128 1.13 -9.28 2.53
CA THR A 128 0.51 -8.94 1.25
C THR A 128 1.49 -9.14 0.07
N CYS A 129 2.73 -8.68 0.22
CA CYS A 129 3.76 -8.92 -0.78
C CYS A 129 4.05 -10.42 -0.97
N ARG A 130 4.23 -11.17 0.14
CA ARG A 130 4.70 -12.56 0.08
C ARG A 130 3.60 -13.57 -0.26
N LYS A 131 2.39 -13.36 0.24
CA LYS A 131 1.27 -14.31 0.11
C LYS A 131 0.39 -14.02 -1.10
N ASP A 132 0.12 -12.73 -1.35
CA ASP A 132 -0.77 -12.31 -2.43
C ASP A 132 0.00 -11.97 -3.72
N GLY A 133 1.35 -11.95 -3.68
CA GLY A 133 2.21 -11.70 -4.84
C GLY A 133 2.18 -10.26 -5.36
N ILE A 134 1.65 -9.31 -4.57
CA ILE A 134 1.55 -7.90 -4.93
C ILE A 134 2.91 -7.24 -4.73
N THR A 135 3.38 -6.46 -5.72
CA THR A 135 4.58 -5.64 -5.54
C THR A 135 4.29 -4.48 -4.60
N VAL A 136 4.97 -4.42 -3.45
CA VAL A 136 4.82 -3.32 -2.49
C VAL A 136 6.01 -2.37 -2.60
N VAL A 137 5.74 -1.08 -2.86
CA VAL A 137 6.72 0.00 -2.80
C VAL A 137 6.45 0.82 -1.55
N LEU A 138 7.38 0.76 -0.60
CA LEU A 138 7.30 1.48 0.67
C LEU A 138 8.21 2.70 0.61
N ILE A 139 7.62 3.88 0.73
CA ILE A 139 8.34 5.15 0.87
C ILE A 139 8.38 5.48 2.36
N THR A 140 9.58 5.67 2.89
CA THR A 140 9.77 6.03 4.30
C THR A 140 11.11 6.74 4.51
N HIS A 141 11.16 7.60 5.52
CA HIS A 141 12.40 8.19 6.01
C HIS A 141 13.05 7.34 7.12
N ASN A 142 12.40 6.26 7.57
CA ASN A 142 12.93 5.38 8.60
C ASN A 142 13.90 4.36 7.99
N ALA A 143 15.21 4.63 8.10
CA ALA A 143 16.25 3.78 7.56
C ALA A 143 16.34 2.39 8.24
N ALA A 144 15.82 2.24 9.46
CA ALA A 144 15.81 0.95 10.17
C ALA A 144 14.94 -0.11 9.48
N LEU A 145 14.01 0.31 8.61
CA LEU A 145 13.16 -0.61 7.84
C LEU A 145 13.84 -1.21 6.61
N ALA A 146 15.00 -0.67 6.19
CA ALA A 146 15.70 -1.15 5.00
C ALA A 146 15.95 -2.67 4.96
N PRO A 147 16.29 -3.37 6.09
CA PRO A 147 16.53 -4.81 6.07
C PRO A 147 15.32 -5.67 5.71
N MET A 148 14.06 -5.17 5.83
CA MET A 148 12.86 -5.94 5.49
C MET A 148 12.57 -6.00 3.98
N ALA A 149 13.17 -5.09 3.20
CA ALA A 149 12.90 -4.97 1.78
C ALA A 149 13.77 -5.91 0.94
N ASP A 150 13.22 -6.42 -0.16
CA ASP A 150 13.98 -7.17 -1.18
C ASP A 150 14.93 -6.27 -1.95
N ARG A 151 14.55 -5.00 -2.10
CA ARG A 151 15.35 -3.98 -2.79
C ARG A 151 15.26 -2.66 -2.06
N LEU A 152 16.41 -2.06 -1.81
CA LEU A 152 16.53 -0.72 -1.26
C LEU A 152 16.94 0.26 -2.36
N ILE A 153 16.26 1.41 -2.42
CA ILE A 153 16.63 2.53 -3.28
C ILE A 153 16.69 3.78 -2.41
N ARG A 154 17.87 4.41 -2.32
CA ARG A 154 18.04 5.65 -1.57
C ARG A 154 18.06 6.85 -2.49
N PHE A 155 17.28 7.84 -2.11
CA PHE A 155 17.23 9.14 -2.80
C PHE A 155 17.87 10.23 -1.95
N LYS A 156 18.58 11.13 -2.59
CA LYS A 156 19.06 12.39 -2.02
C LYS A 156 19.00 13.49 -3.08
N SER A 157 18.33 14.59 -2.74
CA SER A 157 18.19 15.76 -3.66
C SER A 157 17.67 15.36 -5.05
N GLY A 158 16.67 14.51 -5.12
CA GLY A 158 16.05 14.05 -6.37
C GLY A 158 16.88 13.05 -7.19
N LYS A 159 18.01 12.55 -6.64
CA LYS A 159 18.88 11.57 -7.32
C LYS A 159 18.94 10.27 -6.55
N VAL A 160 18.97 9.15 -7.26
CA VAL A 160 19.30 7.85 -6.68
C VAL A 160 20.79 7.84 -6.33
N ILE A 161 21.09 7.64 -5.05
CA ILE A 161 22.48 7.58 -4.55
C ILE A 161 22.92 6.17 -4.19
N GLU A 162 21.97 5.25 -3.99
CA GLU A 162 22.23 3.86 -3.68
C GLU A 162 21.09 2.99 -4.22
N MET A 163 21.45 1.81 -4.74
CA MET A 163 20.50 0.74 -5.05
C MET A 163 21.15 -0.59 -4.66
N SER A 164 20.47 -1.35 -3.82
CA SER A 164 20.93 -2.68 -3.40
C SER A 164 19.79 -3.69 -3.40
N VAL A 165 20.15 -4.95 -3.67
CA VAL A 165 19.25 -6.11 -3.60
C VAL A 165 19.57 -6.88 -2.33
N ASN A 166 18.54 -7.19 -1.55
CA ASN A 166 18.67 -8.00 -0.35
C ASN A 166 18.16 -9.42 -0.63
N PRO A 167 19.05 -10.40 -0.73
CA PRO A 167 18.66 -11.78 -1.04
C PRO A 167 17.99 -12.50 0.14
N SER A 168 18.07 -11.92 1.36
CA SER A 168 17.50 -12.49 2.58
C SER A 168 16.87 -11.42 3.45
N PRO A 169 15.66 -10.93 3.07
CA PRO A 169 14.95 -9.91 3.83
C PRO A 169 14.64 -10.36 5.25
N THR A 170 14.93 -9.48 6.21
CA THR A 170 14.69 -9.72 7.62
C THR A 170 13.19 -9.67 7.92
N PRO A 171 12.64 -10.65 8.66
CA PRO A 171 11.27 -10.58 9.14
C PRO A 171 11.07 -9.34 10.01
N ILE A 172 9.92 -8.67 9.84
CA ILE A 172 9.63 -7.42 10.58
C ILE A 172 9.64 -7.62 12.11
N SER A 173 9.37 -8.83 12.58
CA SER A 173 9.42 -9.19 14.01
C SER A 173 10.82 -8.99 14.63
N GLN A 174 11.88 -9.05 13.82
CA GLN A 174 13.29 -8.91 14.22
C GLN A 174 13.85 -7.50 14.00
N ILE A 175 13.05 -6.59 13.42
CA ILE A 175 13.47 -5.20 13.18
C ILE A 175 13.02 -4.33 14.35
N GLU A 176 13.94 -3.48 14.82
CA GLU A 176 13.70 -2.44 15.84
C GLU A 176 14.00 -1.07 15.24
N TRP A 177 13.18 -0.05 15.57
CA TRP A 177 13.35 1.35 15.13
C TRP A 177 12.87 2.36 16.16
#